data_2d6331f5f4401a2106e3a0e46173961c
#
_entry.id   2d6331f5f4401a2106e3a0e46173961c
#
_cell.length_a   1.000
_cell.length_b   1.000
_cell.length_c   1.000
_cell.angle_alpha   90.00
_cell.angle_beta   90.00
_cell.angle_gamma   90.00
#
_symmetry.space_group_name_H-M   'P 1'
#
loop_
_entity.id
_entity.type
_entity.pdbx_description
1 polymer ?
#
loop_
_entity_poly.entity_id
_entity_poly.type
_entity_poly.pdbx_seq_one_letter_code
_entity_poly.pdbx_strand_id
1 'polypeptide(L)'
;MKNDFVVIDITTNGLDEDSEIVSFAALRFENGVPTDRFFEYVNSGAVLSDSISEILGFTNDTLQRYGTTMEDAYWQFIEFCSGGDLITMHHDFDSKFIERMCREYDLPVLENHITDLDTMFRLKYKRGYSTRFAENQLGISTDETDEWRYLDIAGKAYIALHIN
;
A
#
# COMPACT_ATOMS: atom_id res chain seq x y z
N MET A 1 -9.43 1.29 -17.89
CA MET A 1 -10.57 0.32 -17.74
C MET A 1 -10.67 -0.07 -16.28
N LYS A 2 -11.84 -0.44 -15.81
CA LYS A 2 -12.07 -0.82 -14.39
C LYS A 2 -11.21 -1.98 -13.87
N ASN A 3 -10.54 -2.71 -14.76
CA ASN A 3 -9.69 -3.84 -14.41
C ASN A 3 -8.18 -3.55 -14.60
N ASP A 4 -7.85 -2.29 -14.90
CA ASP A 4 -6.47 -1.81 -15.00
C ASP A 4 -6.27 -0.75 -13.92
N PHE A 5 -5.48 -1.07 -12.90
CA PHE A 5 -5.23 -0.22 -11.74
C PHE A 5 -3.96 -0.67 -11.01
N VAL A 6 -3.54 0.11 -10.03
CA VAL A 6 -2.42 -0.25 -9.16
C VAL A 6 -2.90 -0.24 -7.71
N VAL A 7 -2.71 -1.34 -7.00
CA VAL A 7 -2.91 -1.39 -5.55
C VAL A 7 -1.65 -0.90 -4.87
N ILE A 8 -1.77 0.03 -3.96
CA ILE A 8 -0.64 0.61 -3.22
C ILE A 8 -0.76 0.37 -1.73
N ASP A 9 0.38 0.28 -1.08
CA ASP A 9 0.49 0.20 0.37
C ASP A 9 1.77 0.89 0.84
N ILE A 10 1.72 1.49 2.02
CA ILE A 10 2.89 2.00 2.73
C ILE A 10 3.01 1.29 4.06
N THR A 11 4.24 1.14 4.52
CA THR A 11 4.53 0.67 5.89
C THR A 11 5.22 1.79 6.65
N THR A 12 4.82 1.99 7.90
CA THR A 12 5.38 2.98 8.80
C THR A 12 6.01 2.31 10.02
N ASN A 13 6.90 3.02 10.72
CA ASN A 13 7.53 2.52 11.94
C ASN A 13 6.65 2.65 13.20
N GLY A 14 5.38 2.98 13.04
CA GLY A 14 4.40 3.09 14.11
C GLY A 14 3.11 3.73 13.62
N LEU A 15 2.19 3.98 14.54
CA LEU A 15 0.88 4.59 14.26
C LEU A 15 0.76 6.04 14.74
N ASP A 16 1.78 6.54 15.44
CA ASP A 16 1.81 7.87 15.99
C ASP A 16 2.01 8.94 14.91
N GLU A 17 1.71 10.18 15.23
CA GLU A 17 1.89 11.31 14.30
C GLU A 17 3.34 11.53 13.88
N ASP A 18 4.30 11.14 14.71
CA ASP A 18 5.74 11.22 14.43
C ASP A 18 6.28 10.01 13.66
N SER A 19 5.45 9.01 13.40
CA SER A 19 5.87 7.82 12.66
C SER A 19 6.20 8.17 11.20
N GLU A 20 7.16 7.45 10.63
CA GLU A 20 7.67 7.70 9.28
C GLU A 20 7.47 6.47 8.38
N ILE A 21 7.36 6.72 7.09
CA ILE A 21 7.29 5.66 6.07
C ILE A 21 8.63 4.93 6.02
N VAL A 22 8.59 3.60 6.06
CA VAL A 22 9.77 2.71 5.97
C VAL A 22 9.74 1.79 4.75
N SER A 23 8.61 1.70 4.06
CA SER A 23 8.53 1.01 2.77
C SER A 23 7.35 1.50 1.93
N PHE A 24 7.51 1.38 0.62
CA PHE A 24 6.44 1.52 -0.38
C PHE A 24 6.26 0.19 -1.10
N ALA A 25 5.03 -0.20 -1.34
CA ALA A 25 4.69 -1.38 -2.14
C ALA A 25 3.57 -1.04 -3.13
N ALA A 26 3.63 -1.63 -4.31
CA ALA A 26 2.58 -1.50 -5.31
C ALA A 26 2.47 -2.77 -6.17
N LEU A 27 1.24 -3.12 -6.53
CA LEU A 27 0.95 -4.26 -7.39
C LEU A 27 0.05 -3.79 -8.54
N ARG A 28 0.53 -3.93 -9.77
CA ARG A 28 -0.21 -3.56 -10.97
C ARG A 28 -1.13 -4.69 -11.39
N PHE A 29 -2.36 -4.33 -11.72
CA PHE A 29 -3.35 -5.20 -12.35
C PHE A 29 -3.65 -4.71 -13.77
N GLU A 30 -3.64 -5.62 -14.73
CA GLU A 30 -4.06 -5.39 -16.11
C GLU A 30 -5.06 -6.47 -16.51
N ASN A 31 -6.19 -6.07 -17.04
CA ASN A 31 -7.29 -6.98 -17.36
C ASN A 31 -7.73 -7.85 -16.16
N GLY A 32 -7.58 -7.35 -14.96
CA GLY A 32 -7.98 -8.02 -13.72
C GLY A 32 -7.00 -9.06 -13.18
N VAL A 33 -5.78 -9.12 -13.73
CA VAL A 33 -4.72 -10.02 -13.25
C VAL A 33 -3.47 -9.22 -12.86
N PRO A 34 -2.74 -9.63 -11.82
CA PRO A 34 -1.49 -8.97 -11.43
C PRO A 34 -0.40 -9.19 -12.49
N THR A 35 0.28 -8.11 -12.90
CA THR A 35 1.27 -8.13 -13.99
C THR A 35 2.64 -7.61 -13.60
N ASP A 36 2.74 -6.68 -12.64
CA ASP A 36 4.00 -6.09 -12.25
C ASP A 36 3.99 -5.67 -10.78
N ARG A 37 5.17 -5.61 -10.15
CA ARG A 37 5.36 -5.35 -8.71
C ARG A 37 6.40 -4.28 -8.48
N PHE A 38 6.18 -3.46 -7.46
CA PHE A 38 7.16 -2.52 -6.93
C PHE A 38 7.26 -2.68 -5.41
N PHE A 39 8.47 -2.75 -4.91
CA PHE A 39 8.75 -2.70 -3.47
C PHE A 39 10.07 -1.99 -3.22
N GLU A 40 10.08 -1.06 -2.25
CA GLU A 40 11.30 -0.37 -1.85
C GLU A 40 11.29 -0.09 -0.36
N TYR A 41 12.38 -0.49 0.33
CA TYR A 41 12.65 -0.05 1.70
C TYR A 41 13.20 1.38 1.68
N VAL A 42 12.86 2.14 2.74
CA VAL A 42 13.34 3.50 2.93
C VAL A 42 14.32 3.55 4.10
N ASN A 43 15.50 4.10 3.85
CA ASN A 43 16.49 4.41 4.87
C ASN A 43 16.53 5.93 5.12
N SER A 44 15.59 6.42 5.94
CA SER A 44 15.47 7.83 6.33
C SER A 44 16.02 8.13 7.72
N GLY A 45 16.55 7.12 8.39
CA GLY A 45 16.93 7.21 9.80
C GLY A 45 15.79 6.87 10.77
N ALA A 46 14.60 6.54 10.27
CA ALA A 46 13.51 6.02 11.08
C ALA A 46 13.92 4.72 11.78
N VAL A 47 13.58 4.60 13.06
CA VAL A 47 13.95 3.46 13.89
C VAL A 47 12.74 2.59 14.17
N LEU A 48 12.91 1.27 13.93
CA LEU A 48 11.94 0.25 14.32
C LEU A 48 12.23 -0.20 15.75
N SER A 49 11.21 -0.19 16.62
CA SER A 49 11.28 -0.89 17.91
C SER A 49 11.32 -2.42 17.68
N ASP A 50 11.76 -3.18 18.68
CA ASP A 50 11.77 -4.65 18.57
C ASP A 50 10.38 -5.22 18.30
N SER A 51 9.35 -4.68 18.96
CA SER A 51 7.97 -5.11 18.75
C SER A 51 7.45 -4.79 17.34
N ILE A 52 7.80 -3.64 16.80
CA ILE A 52 7.43 -3.26 15.42
C ILE A 52 8.19 -4.13 14.42
N SER A 53 9.49 -4.37 14.62
CA SER A 53 10.28 -5.27 13.78
C SER A 53 9.69 -6.68 13.71
N GLU A 54 9.21 -7.19 14.85
CA GLU A 54 8.56 -8.50 14.92
C GLU A 54 7.26 -8.54 14.13
N ILE A 55 6.44 -7.48 14.23
CA ILE A 55 5.18 -7.37 13.46
C ILE A 55 5.45 -7.25 11.95
N LEU A 56 6.41 -6.41 11.55
CA LEU A 56 6.72 -6.15 10.15
C LEU A 56 7.52 -7.25 9.46
N GLY A 57 8.27 -8.05 10.23
CA GLY A 57 9.10 -9.12 9.70
C GLY A 57 10.45 -8.66 9.12
N PHE A 58 10.86 -7.41 9.36
CA PHE A 58 12.18 -6.89 8.99
C PHE A 58 12.71 -5.95 10.08
N THR A 59 13.99 -5.62 10.01
CA THR A 59 14.75 -4.94 11.09
C THR A 59 15.35 -3.62 10.63
N ASN A 60 15.90 -2.86 11.58
CA ASN A 60 16.70 -1.66 11.28
C ASN A 60 17.89 -1.97 10.36
N ASP A 61 18.52 -3.14 10.54
CA ASP A 61 19.60 -3.60 9.66
C ASP A 61 19.11 -3.78 8.21
N THR A 62 17.90 -4.30 8.02
CA THR A 62 17.24 -4.40 6.70
C THR A 62 17.12 -3.04 6.04
N LEU A 63 16.63 -2.04 6.76
CA LEU A 63 16.46 -0.67 6.25
C LEU A 63 17.81 -0.03 5.88
N GLN A 64 18.84 -0.26 6.70
CA GLN A 64 20.17 0.28 6.44
C GLN A 64 20.87 -0.36 5.24
N ARG A 65 20.72 -1.66 5.05
CA ARG A 65 21.36 -2.41 3.97
C ARG A 65 20.67 -2.28 2.63
N TYR A 66 19.33 -2.29 2.61
CA TYR A 66 18.53 -2.39 1.39
C TYR A 66 17.70 -1.15 1.10
N GLY A 67 17.54 -0.25 2.07
CA GLY A 67 16.75 0.97 1.91
C GLY A 67 17.47 2.02 1.06
N THR A 68 16.70 2.74 0.26
CA THR A 68 17.14 3.94 -0.45
C THR A 68 16.72 5.20 0.30
N THR A 69 17.11 6.38 -0.18
CA THR A 69 16.61 7.64 0.37
C THR A 69 15.10 7.76 0.18
N MET A 70 14.45 8.56 1.01
CA MET A 70 13.00 8.80 0.87
C MET A 70 12.67 9.37 -0.50
N GLU A 71 13.48 10.32 -0.98
CA GLU A 71 13.28 10.96 -2.28
C GLU A 71 13.36 9.94 -3.42
N ASP A 72 14.39 9.11 -3.45
CA ASP A 72 14.57 8.11 -4.50
C ASP A 72 13.49 7.04 -4.46
N ALA A 73 13.14 6.55 -3.29
CA ALA A 73 12.07 5.56 -3.13
C ALA A 73 10.71 6.11 -3.60
N TYR A 74 10.40 7.34 -3.23
CA TYR A 74 9.14 7.96 -3.61
C TYR A 74 9.05 8.29 -5.10
N TRP A 75 10.14 8.78 -5.72
CA TRP A 75 10.16 9.02 -7.16
C TRP A 75 9.96 7.75 -7.97
N GLN A 76 10.61 6.65 -7.58
CA GLN A 76 10.40 5.34 -8.20
C GLN A 76 8.96 4.84 -8.02
N PHE A 77 8.40 5.06 -6.83
CA PHE A 77 7.01 4.73 -6.53
C PHE A 77 6.02 5.51 -7.39
N ILE A 78 6.18 6.82 -7.53
CA ILE A 78 5.35 7.67 -8.41
C ILE A 78 5.45 7.20 -9.87
N GLU A 79 6.65 6.90 -10.35
CA GLU A 79 6.88 6.41 -11.72
C GLU A 79 6.12 5.10 -11.95
N PHE A 80 6.22 4.17 -11.02
CA PHE A 80 5.46 2.91 -11.09
C PHE A 80 3.95 3.15 -11.09
N CYS A 81 3.45 4.08 -10.31
CA CYS A 81 2.02 4.39 -10.19
C CYS A 81 1.48 5.26 -11.33
N SER A 82 2.33 5.81 -12.19
CA SER A 82 1.91 6.79 -13.18
C SER A 82 0.89 6.23 -14.19
N GLY A 83 -0.07 7.09 -14.56
CA GLY A 83 -1.05 6.81 -15.63
C GLY A 83 -2.18 5.86 -15.27
N GLY A 84 -2.32 5.44 -14.02
CA GLY A 84 -3.36 4.51 -13.58
C GLY A 84 -4.19 5.01 -12.39
N ASP A 85 -5.34 4.40 -12.20
CA ASP A 85 -6.12 4.54 -10.97
C ASP A 85 -5.40 3.78 -9.85
N LEU A 86 -5.43 4.33 -8.63
CA LEU A 86 -4.85 3.71 -7.46
C LEU A 86 -5.93 3.17 -6.52
N ILE A 87 -5.65 2.03 -5.95
CA ILE A 87 -6.48 1.40 -4.92
C ILE A 87 -5.69 1.36 -3.63
N THR A 88 -6.25 1.86 -2.54
CA THR A 88 -5.70 1.73 -1.20
C THR A 88 -6.61 0.87 -0.32
N MET A 89 -6.04 0.26 0.69
CA MET A 89 -6.81 -0.46 1.71
C MET A 89 -7.40 0.47 2.76
N HIS A 90 -6.66 1.52 3.13
CA HIS A 90 -7.02 2.51 4.15
C HIS A 90 -6.51 3.89 3.75
N HIS A 91 -7.25 4.60 2.92
CA HIS A 91 -6.84 5.87 2.33
C HIS A 91 -6.49 6.95 3.37
N ASP A 92 -7.29 7.10 4.42
CA ASP A 92 -7.05 8.13 5.44
C ASP A 92 -5.71 7.96 6.14
N PHE A 93 -5.29 6.70 6.37
CA PHE A 93 -3.99 6.40 6.94
C PHE A 93 -2.87 6.69 5.94
N ASP A 94 -2.94 6.12 4.75
CA ASP A 94 -1.89 6.22 3.73
C ASP A 94 -1.68 7.68 3.29
N SER A 95 -2.75 8.41 3.03
CA SER A 95 -2.69 9.80 2.56
C SER A 95 -2.05 10.73 3.58
N LYS A 96 -2.36 10.55 4.87
CA LYS A 96 -1.81 11.35 5.96
C LYS A 96 -0.28 11.29 5.99
N PHE A 97 0.29 10.09 5.87
CA PHE A 97 1.75 9.90 5.89
C PHE A 97 2.41 10.33 4.59
N ILE A 98 1.80 10.04 3.45
CA ILE A 98 2.32 10.45 2.13
C ILE A 98 2.31 11.99 2.02
N GLU A 99 1.22 12.65 2.35
CA GLU A 99 1.12 14.11 2.28
C GLU A 99 2.12 14.81 3.21
N ARG A 100 2.28 14.31 4.44
CA ARG A 100 3.27 14.85 5.37
C ARG A 100 4.69 14.69 4.82
N MET A 101 5.03 13.50 4.36
CA MET A 101 6.33 13.21 3.77
C MET A 101 6.60 14.12 2.56
N CYS A 102 5.62 14.32 1.68
CA CYS A 102 5.75 15.22 0.53
C CYS A 102 6.04 16.67 0.97
N ARG A 103 5.42 17.16 2.04
CA ARG A 103 5.72 18.48 2.58
C ARG A 103 7.12 18.57 3.18
N GLU A 104 7.55 17.56 3.93
CA GLU A 104 8.85 17.51 4.60
C GLU A 104 10.02 17.44 3.62
N TYR A 105 9.85 16.72 2.53
CA TYR A 105 10.90 16.49 1.51
C TYR A 105 10.73 17.35 0.24
N ASP A 106 9.75 18.26 0.21
CA ASP A 106 9.43 19.09 -0.96
C ASP A 106 9.20 18.25 -2.23
N LEU A 107 8.35 17.24 -2.11
CA LEU A 107 8.02 16.31 -3.19
C LEU A 107 6.56 16.49 -3.65
N PRO A 108 6.24 16.19 -4.91
CA PRO A 108 4.88 16.29 -5.41
C PRO A 108 3.99 15.21 -4.82
N VAL A 109 2.73 15.56 -4.54
CA VAL A 109 1.71 14.59 -4.14
C VAL A 109 1.28 13.69 -5.30
N LEU A 110 0.66 12.55 -4.99
CA LEU A 110 0.06 11.69 -6.00
C LEU A 110 -1.12 12.42 -6.67
N GLU A 111 -1.13 12.49 -7.97
CA GLU A 111 -2.18 13.11 -8.78
C GLU A 111 -3.24 12.13 -9.29
N ASN A 112 -3.02 10.84 -9.05
CA ASN A 112 -3.90 9.77 -9.49
C ASN A 112 -5.27 9.84 -8.80
N HIS A 113 -6.29 9.35 -9.49
CA HIS A 113 -7.56 9.03 -8.83
C HIS A 113 -7.33 7.85 -7.88
N ILE A 114 -7.73 8.01 -6.60
CA ILE A 114 -7.53 7.01 -5.55
C ILE A 114 -8.89 6.51 -5.08
N THR A 115 -9.06 5.19 -5.06
CA THR A 115 -10.22 4.51 -4.51
C THR A 115 -9.83 3.80 -3.21
N ASP A 116 -10.61 4.05 -2.16
CA ASP A 116 -10.42 3.47 -0.84
C ASP A 116 -11.33 2.25 -0.63
N LEU A 117 -10.73 1.09 -0.46
CA LEU A 117 -11.45 -0.16 -0.19
C LEU A 117 -12.20 -0.12 1.14
N ASP A 118 -11.66 0.51 2.17
CA ASP A 118 -12.35 0.62 3.46
C ASP A 118 -13.70 1.32 3.30
N THR A 119 -13.73 2.42 2.55
CA THR A 119 -14.96 3.14 2.22
C THR A 119 -15.94 2.26 1.43
N MET A 120 -15.48 1.55 0.42
CA MET A 120 -16.32 0.65 -0.38
C MET A 120 -16.95 -0.46 0.47
N PHE A 121 -16.16 -1.06 1.36
CA PHE A 121 -16.64 -2.11 2.26
C PHE A 121 -17.66 -1.56 3.27
N ARG A 122 -17.42 -0.38 3.85
CA ARG A 122 -18.37 0.27 4.77
C ARG A 122 -19.71 0.57 4.11
N LEU A 123 -19.68 1.04 2.86
CA LEU A 123 -20.89 1.30 2.10
C LEU A 123 -21.69 0.03 1.83
N LYS A 124 -21.04 -1.05 1.42
CA LYS A 124 -21.70 -2.29 1.02
C LYS A 124 -22.04 -3.19 2.21
N TYR A 125 -21.11 -3.40 3.14
CA TYR A 125 -21.21 -4.39 4.21
C TYR A 125 -21.39 -3.79 5.61
N LYS A 126 -21.42 -2.45 5.73
CA LYS A 126 -21.48 -1.73 7.01
C LYS A 126 -20.29 -2.07 7.94
N ARG A 127 -19.20 -2.51 7.36
CA ARG A 127 -17.97 -2.91 8.05
C ARG A 127 -16.76 -2.50 7.22
N GLY A 128 -15.68 -2.04 7.88
CA GLY A 128 -14.43 -1.67 7.23
C GLY A 128 -13.71 -2.86 6.58
N TYR A 129 -12.81 -2.53 5.68
CA TYR A 129 -11.98 -3.52 5.00
C TYR A 129 -11.01 -4.21 5.96
N SER A 130 -10.87 -5.50 5.82
CA SER A 130 -9.69 -6.26 6.23
C SER A 130 -9.49 -7.39 5.25
N THR A 131 -8.26 -7.80 5.05
CA THR A 131 -7.90 -8.89 4.13
C THR A 131 -8.69 -10.16 4.43
N ARG A 132 -8.71 -10.58 5.70
CA ARG A 132 -9.44 -11.77 6.15
C ARG A 132 -10.97 -11.67 5.93
N PHE A 133 -11.54 -10.48 6.17
CA PHE A 133 -12.97 -10.28 5.92
C PHE A 133 -13.28 -10.35 4.42
N ALA A 134 -12.45 -9.75 3.58
CA ALA A 134 -12.59 -9.80 2.13
C ALA A 134 -12.50 -11.24 1.60
N GLU A 135 -11.51 -12.01 2.05
CA GLU A 135 -11.37 -13.43 1.68
C GLU A 135 -12.63 -14.22 1.99
N ASN A 136 -13.13 -14.10 3.21
CA ASN A 136 -14.31 -14.85 3.67
C ASN A 136 -15.60 -14.38 2.99
N GLN A 137 -15.79 -13.06 2.85
CA GLN A 137 -17.02 -12.48 2.33
C GLN A 137 -17.16 -12.66 0.81
N LEU A 138 -16.05 -12.59 0.08
CA LEU A 138 -16.04 -12.62 -1.37
C LEU A 138 -15.59 -13.97 -1.95
N GLY A 139 -15.15 -14.89 -1.12
CA GLY A 139 -14.65 -16.20 -1.56
C GLY A 139 -13.37 -16.10 -2.40
N ILE A 140 -12.56 -15.09 -2.16
CA ILE A 140 -11.31 -14.87 -2.87
C ILE A 140 -10.12 -15.45 -2.10
N SER A 141 -9.07 -15.83 -2.81
CA SER A 141 -7.85 -16.39 -2.24
C SER A 141 -6.63 -15.99 -3.05
N THR A 142 -5.46 -16.24 -2.49
CA THR A 142 -4.18 -15.98 -3.14
C THR A 142 -3.15 -17.03 -2.71
N ASP A 143 -2.20 -17.32 -3.60
CA ASP A 143 -1.01 -18.12 -3.30
C ASP A 143 0.18 -17.24 -2.87
N GLU A 144 0.01 -15.91 -2.90
CA GLU A 144 1.04 -14.96 -2.49
C GLU A 144 1.21 -14.94 -0.98
N THR A 145 2.41 -14.54 -0.54
CA THR A 145 2.80 -14.37 0.87
C THR A 145 3.24 -12.94 1.15
N ASP A 146 3.46 -12.61 2.43
CA ASP A 146 3.94 -11.32 2.91
C ASP A 146 3.08 -10.14 2.40
N GLU A 147 3.69 -9.03 2.02
CA GLU A 147 2.99 -7.85 1.50
C GLU A 147 2.20 -8.15 0.22
N TRP A 148 2.66 -9.05 -0.64
CA TRP A 148 1.99 -9.41 -1.89
C TRP A 148 0.64 -10.07 -1.67
N ARG A 149 0.49 -10.81 -0.57
CA ARG A 149 -0.78 -11.36 -0.15
C ARG A 149 -1.83 -10.26 0.05
N TYR A 150 -1.48 -9.22 0.78
CA TYR A 150 -2.40 -8.11 1.09
C TYR A 150 -2.79 -7.35 -0.17
N LEU A 151 -1.82 -7.05 -1.02
CA LEU A 151 -2.05 -6.32 -2.27
C LEU A 151 -2.87 -7.12 -3.28
N ASP A 152 -2.60 -8.41 -3.43
CA ASP A 152 -3.33 -9.30 -4.35
C ASP A 152 -4.80 -9.47 -3.91
N ILE A 153 -5.05 -9.74 -2.63
CA ILE A 153 -6.41 -9.83 -2.09
C ILE A 153 -7.14 -8.49 -2.24
N ALA A 154 -6.49 -7.36 -2.00
CA ALA A 154 -7.10 -6.04 -2.17
C ALA A 154 -7.52 -5.79 -3.62
N GLY A 155 -6.67 -6.12 -4.59
CA GLY A 155 -7.00 -6.01 -6.01
C GLY A 155 -8.16 -6.91 -6.42
N LYS A 156 -8.15 -8.16 -6.00
CA LYS A 156 -9.25 -9.12 -6.24
C LYS A 156 -10.56 -8.66 -5.59
N ALA A 157 -10.50 -8.10 -4.38
CA ALA A 157 -11.67 -7.55 -3.69
C ALA A 157 -12.26 -6.37 -4.45
N TYR A 158 -11.41 -5.45 -4.94
CA TYR A 158 -11.83 -4.33 -5.76
C TYR A 158 -12.57 -4.80 -7.03
N ILE A 159 -12.04 -5.77 -7.73
CA ILE A 159 -12.66 -6.36 -8.93
C ILE A 159 -14.02 -6.98 -8.57
N ALA A 160 -14.07 -7.83 -7.53
CA ALA A 160 -15.28 -8.51 -7.10
C ALA A 160 -16.41 -7.53 -6.71
N LEU A 161 -16.07 -6.37 -6.13
CA LEU A 161 -17.05 -5.34 -5.78
C LEU A 161 -17.64 -4.63 -7.00
N HIS A 162 -16.97 -4.64 -8.14
CA HIS A 162 -17.43 -4.00 -9.37
C HIS A 162 -18.20 -4.92 -10.30
N ILE A 163 -18.07 -6.25 -10.14
CA ILE A 163 -18.77 -7.25 -10.96
C ILE A 163 -20.18 -7.50 -10.42
N ASN A 164 -20.43 -7.23 -9.15
CA ASN A 164 -21.70 -7.38 -8.46
C ASN A 164 -22.31 -6.00 -8.16
#